data_7b7a80cd9ee49900fab6a59822224af2
#
_entry.id   7b7a80cd9ee49900fab6a59822224af2
#
_cell.length_a   1.000
_cell.length_b   1.000
_cell.length_c   1.000
_cell.angle_alpha   90.00
_cell.angle_beta   90.00
_cell.angle_gamma   90.00
#
_symmetry.space_group_name_H-M   'P 1'
#
loop_
_entity.id
_entity.type
_entity.pdbx_description
1 polymer ?
#
loop_
_entity_poly.entity_id
_entity_poly.type
_entity_poly.pdbx_seq_one_letter_code
_entity_poly.pdbx_strand_id
1 'polypeptide(L)'
;MYDTVKGSDWLGDQDSIEYLCKEAPKAVLELEQYGVPFSRTEDGKIYQRPFGGMTKNYGNGIVQRTCAAADRTGHAILHTLYGQALKHNTEFFIEYFALDLLMKDGECKGLIAWNLNDGTIHRFRSHITIIATGGYLSLIHISEPTRLAII
;
A
#
# COMPACT_ATOMS: atom_id res chain seq x y z
N MET A 1 -16.31 -8.43 0.93
CA MET A 1 -16.19 -8.82 -0.48
C MET A 1 -17.15 -8.06 -1.41
N TYR A 2 -18.47 -8.16 -1.24
CA TYR A 2 -19.44 -7.49 -2.13
C TYR A 2 -19.13 -6.00 -2.38
N ASP A 3 -18.94 -5.22 -1.33
CA ASP A 3 -18.66 -3.78 -1.46
C ASP A 3 -17.37 -3.48 -2.21
N THR A 4 -16.35 -4.35 -2.08
CA THR A 4 -15.07 -4.20 -2.79
C THR A 4 -15.23 -4.51 -4.28
N VAL A 5 -15.94 -5.58 -4.61
CA VAL A 5 -16.25 -5.94 -6.01
C VAL A 5 -17.07 -4.83 -6.67
N LYS A 6 -18.10 -4.34 -5.97
CA LYS A 6 -18.93 -3.23 -6.46
C LYS A 6 -18.13 -1.93 -6.61
N GLY A 7 -17.27 -1.63 -5.64
CA GLY A 7 -16.42 -0.43 -5.66
C GLY A 7 -15.37 -0.43 -6.77
N SER A 8 -15.00 -1.60 -7.28
CA SER A 8 -14.14 -1.76 -8.45
C SER A 8 -14.93 -1.82 -9.78
N ASP A 9 -16.19 -1.39 -9.77
CA ASP A 9 -17.10 -1.45 -10.93
C ASP A 9 -17.19 -2.84 -11.59
N TRP A 10 -17.04 -3.91 -10.78
CA TRP A 10 -17.06 -5.32 -11.20
C TRP A 10 -15.88 -5.70 -12.13
N LEU A 11 -14.88 -4.84 -12.27
CA LEU A 11 -13.70 -5.05 -13.12
C LEU A 11 -12.53 -5.71 -12.37
N GLY A 12 -12.57 -5.70 -11.03
CA GLY A 12 -11.51 -6.26 -10.20
C GLY A 12 -11.46 -7.79 -10.27
N ASP A 13 -10.26 -8.36 -10.18
CA ASP A 13 -10.06 -9.78 -10.03
C ASP A 13 -10.69 -10.29 -8.72
N GLN A 14 -11.68 -11.17 -8.83
CA GLN A 14 -12.49 -11.56 -7.69
C GLN A 14 -11.76 -12.49 -6.71
N ASP A 15 -10.80 -13.29 -7.18
CA ASP A 15 -10.00 -14.18 -6.33
C ASP A 15 -9.05 -13.33 -5.48
N SER A 16 -8.42 -12.32 -6.07
CA SER A 16 -7.59 -11.35 -5.36
C SER A 16 -8.39 -10.54 -4.33
N ILE A 17 -9.61 -10.12 -4.68
CA ILE A 17 -10.51 -9.40 -3.76
C ILE A 17 -10.94 -10.32 -2.60
N GLU A 18 -11.25 -11.57 -2.87
CA GLU A 18 -11.62 -12.54 -1.82
C GLU A 18 -10.44 -12.75 -0.85
N TYR A 19 -9.24 -12.95 -1.39
CA TYR A 19 -8.03 -13.09 -0.60
C TYR A 19 -7.80 -11.85 0.29
N LEU A 20 -7.86 -10.65 -0.30
CA LEU A 20 -7.73 -9.40 0.44
C LEU A 20 -8.74 -9.31 1.60
N CYS A 21 -10.01 -9.60 1.33
CA CYS A 21 -11.06 -9.53 2.35
C CYS A 21 -10.88 -10.55 3.48
N LYS A 22 -10.34 -11.73 3.16
CA LYS A 22 -10.05 -12.78 4.15
C LYS A 22 -8.85 -12.44 5.03
N GLU A 23 -7.79 -11.89 4.44
CA GLU A 23 -6.53 -11.61 5.14
C GLU A 23 -6.53 -10.25 5.86
N ALA A 24 -7.37 -9.30 5.46
CA ALA A 24 -7.42 -7.96 6.05
C ALA A 24 -7.53 -7.95 7.59
N PRO A 25 -8.37 -8.79 8.25
CA PRO A 25 -8.42 -8.80 9.71
C PRO A 25 -7.09 -9.19 10.36
N LYS A 26 -6.37 -10.16 9.78
CA LYS A 26 -5.05 -10.58 10.27
C LYS A 26 -4.02 -9.47 10.10
N ALA A 27 -4.01 -8.83 8.93
CA ALA A 27 -3.11 -7.72 8.65
C ALA A 27 -3.30 -6.54 9.61
N VAL A 28 -4.55 -6.23 10.01
CA VAL A 28 -4.83 -5.18 11.01
C VAL A 28 -4.25 -5.55 12.37
N LEU A 29 -4.42 -6.81 12.81
CA LEU A 29 -3.86 -7.28 14.09
C LEU A 29 -2.33 -7.30 14.06
N GLU A 30 -1.73 -7.65 12.94
CA GLU A 30 -0.28 -7.60 12.75
C GLU A 30 0.25 -6.15 12.82
N LEU A 31 -0.42 -5.20 12.20
CA LEU A 31 -0.09 -3.78 12.31
C LEU A 31 -0.19 -3.28 13.76
N GLU A 32 -1.19 -3.74 14.51
CA GLU A 32 -1.31 -3.45 15.94
C GLU A 32 -0.13 -4.02 16.73
N GLN A 33 0.29 -5.27 16.44
CA GLN A 33 1.45 -5.89 17.08
C GLN A 33 2.75 -5.15 16.78
N TYR A 34 2.88 -4.55 15.60
CA TYR A 34 4.00 -3.67 15.26
C TYR A 34 3.96 -2.33 16.01
N GLY A 35 2.82 -1.99 16.64
CA GLY A 35 2.66 -0.81 17.47
C GLY A 35 1.82 0.31 16.84
N VAL A 36 1.03 0.02 15.81
CA VAL A 36 0.09 1.02 15.28
C VAL A 36 -0.95 1.37 16.33
N PRO A 37 -1.05 2.64 16.77
CA PRO A 37 -1.94 3.05 17.85
C PRO A 37 -3.37 3.27 17.34
N PHE A 38 -4.06 2.20 16.98
CA PHE A 38 -5.47 2.29 16.60
C PHE A 38 -6.30 2.87 17.73
N SER A 39 -7.26 3.72 17.39
CA SER A 39 -8.26 4.23 18.33
C SER A 39 -9.07 3.07 18.92
N ARG A 40 -9.54 3.24 20.17
CA ARG A 40 -10.29 2.23 20.90
C ARG A 40 -11.71 2.67 21.16
N THR A 41 -12.59 1.69 21.20
CA THR A 41 -13.93 1.84 21.77
C THR A 41 -13.89 1.79 23.31
N GLU A 42 -14.96 2.14 23.98
CA GLU A 42 -15.04 2.09 25.45
C GLU A 42 -14.81 0.68 26.02
N ASP A 43 -15.16 -0.36 25.26
CA ASP A 43 -14.94 -1.78 25.60
C ASP A 43 -13.56 -2.31 25.13
N GLY A 44 -12.65 -1.41 24.71
CA GLY A 44 -11.25 -1.73 24.39
C GLY A 44 -10.99 -2.33 23.01
N LYS A 45 -12.01 -2.49 22.17
CA LYS A 45 -11.84 -2.99 20.80
C LYS A 45 -11.28 -1.92 19.88
N ILE A 46 -10.66 -2.32 18.78
CA ILE A 46 -10.23 -1.40 17.73
C ILE A 46 -11.45 -0.66 17.18
N TYR A 47 -11.38 0.66 17.22
CA TYR A 47 -12.45 1.51 16.69
C TYR A 47 -12.52 1.38 15.17
N GLN A 48 -13.72 1.17 14.67
CA GLN A 48 -14.05 1.11 13.26
C GLN A 48 -15.03 2.21 12.91
N ARG A 49 -14.64 3.07 11.98
CA ARG A 49 -15.51 4.16 11.53
C ARG A 49 -16.29 3.77 10.28
N PRO A 50 -17.45 4.40 10.02
CA PRO A 50 -18.12 4.28 8.73
C PRO A 50 -17.27 4.92 7.64
N PHE A 51 -17.31 4.34 6.46
CA PHE A 51 -16.66 4.88 5.28
C PHE A 51 -17.57 4.68 4.06
N GLY A 52 -17.48 5.58 3.06
CA GLY A 52 -18.34 5.51 1.89
C GLY A 52 -18.23 4.17 1.17
N GLY A 53 -19.37 3.63 0.75
CA GLY A 53 -19.44 2.35 0.06
C GLY A 53 -19.39 1.11 0.95
N MET A 54 -19.22 1.23 2.26
CA MET A 54 -19.27 0.10 3.18
C MET A 54 -20.71 -0.17 3.63
N THR A 55 -21.24 -1.30 3.21
CA THR A 55 -22.63 -1.68 3.45
C THR A 55 -22.77 -3.06 4.08
N LYS A 56 -23.89 -3.33 4.72
CA LYS A 56 -24.31 -4.66 5.16
C LYS A 56 -25.48 -5.14 4.30
N ASN A 57 -25.68 -6.45 4.27
CA ASN A 57 -26.79 -7.07 3.54
C ASN A 57 -26.88 -6.60 2.07
N TYR A 58 -25.73 -6.59 1.36
CA TYR A 58 -25.64 -6.24 -0.07
C TYR A 58 -26.20 -4.85 -0.43
N GLY A 59 -25.89 -3.84 0.37
CA GLY A 59 -26.31 -2.47 0.14
C GLY A 59 -27.41 -1.94 1.07
N ASN A 60 -27.93 -2.78 1.96
CA ASN A 60 -29.00 -2.43 2.87
C ASN A 60 -28.48 -1.93 4.22
N GLY A 61 -27.99 -0.71 4.25
CA GLY A 61 -27.53 -0.02 5.46
C GLY A 61 -26.00 0.12 5.58
N ILE A 62 -25.59 1.06 6.38
CA ILE A 62 -24.18 1.41 6.60
C ILE A 62 -23.56 0.42 7.59
N VAL A 63 -22.29 0.06 7.36
CA VAL A 63 -21.49 -0.72 8.30
C VAL A 63 -20.15 -0.03 8.55
N GLN A 64 -19.64 -0.20 9.77
CA GLN A 64 -18.34 0.35 10.20
C GLN A 64 -17.30 -0.76 10.15
N ARG A 65 -16.35 -0.68 9.21
CA ARG A 65 -15.27 -1.66 9.05
C ARG A 65 -13.89 -1.03 8.98
N THR A 66 -13.80 0.29 8.80
CA THR A 66 -12.51 0.96 8.64
C THR A 66 -11.85 1.17 10.00
N CYS A 67 -10.83 0.36 10.30
CA CYS A 67 -9.99 0.55 11.47
C CYS A 67 -9.25 1.88 11.36
N ALA A 68 -9.29 2.69 12.41
CA ALA A 68 -8.78 4.05 12.35
C ALA A 68 -7.90 4.40 13.56
N ALA A 69 -6.90 5.23 13.33
CA ALA A 69 -6.12 5.94 14.34
C ALA A 69 -6.45 7.43 14.21
N ALA A 70 -7.57 7.85 14.81
CA ALA A 70 -8.17 9.17 14.66
C ALA A 70 -8.30 9.57 13.16
N ASP A 71 -7.80 10.74 12.78
CA ASP A 71 -7.77 11.23 11.38
C ASP A 71 -6.41 11.04 10.69
N ARG A 72 -5.49 10.31 11.33
CA ARG A 72 -4.10 10.14 10.90
C ARG A 72 -3.68 8.67 10.72
N THR A 73 -4.59 7.81 10.33
CA THR A 73 -4.36 6.36 10.24
C THR A 73 -3.17 6.03 9.33
N GLY A 74 -3.11 6.62 8.13
CA GLY A 74 -2.00 6.39 7.19
C GLY A 74 -0.65 6.86 7.76
N HIS A 75 -0.62 8.03 8.38
CA HIS A 75 0.57 8.55 9.05
C HIS A 75 1.04 7.63 10.19
N ALA A 76 0.12 7.16 11.03
CA ALA A 76 0.43 6.25 12.13
C ALA A 76 1.03 4.92 11.62
N ILE A 77 0.44 4.32 10.58
CA ILE A 77 0.95 3.10 9.96
C ILE A 77 2.34 3.32 9.39
N LEU A 78 2.53 4.39 8.60
CA LEU A 78 3.82 4.70 7.97
C LEU A 78 4.93 4.85 9.01
N HIS A 79 4.71 5.67 10.05
CA HIS A 79 5.72 5.90 11.08
C HIS A 79 6.02 4.65 11.91
N THR A 80 5.01 3.84 12.20
CA THR A 80 5.22 2.56 12.89
C THR A 80 6.07 1.61 12.06
N LEU A 81 5.72 1.42 10.78
CA LEU A 81 6.47 0.52 9.89
C LEU A 81 7.89 1.04 9.63
N TYR A 82 8.07 2.36 9.48
CA TYR A 82 9.38 2.97 9.37
C TYR A 82 10.24 2.69 10.61
N GLY A 83 9.68 2.88 11.80
CA GLY A 83 10.36 2.56 13.06
C GLY A 83 10.74 1.08 13.19
N GLN A 84 9.87 0.16 12.73
CA GLN A 84 10.19 -1.27 12.69
C GLN A 84 11.31 -1.56 11.68
N ALA A 85 11.28 -0.97 10.49
CA ALA A 85 12.33 -1.14 9.49
C ALA A 85 13.70 -0.68 9.99
N LEU A 86 13.77 0.43 10.73
CA LEU A 86 15.01 0.90 11.36
C LEU A 86 15.59 -0.11 12.37
N LYS A 87 14.75 -0.82 13.12
CA LYS A 87 15.21 -1.89 14.05
C LYS A 87 15.90 -3.04 13.31
N HIS A 88 15.58 -3.26 12.06
CA HIS A 88 16.16 -4.30 11.21
C HIS A 88 17.30 -3.78 10.31
N ASN A 89 17.85 -2.60 10.61
CA ASN A 89 18.95 -1.97 9.86
C ASN A 89 18.63 -1.81 8.35
N THR A 90 17.39 -1.50 8.02
CA THR A 90 16.99 -1.23 6.65
C THR A 90 17.61 0.09 6.19
N GLU A 91 18.30 0.07 5.06
CA GLU A 91 18.83 1.28 4.42
C GLU A 91 17.74 1.98 3.61
N PHE A 92 17.63 3.28 3.78
CA PHE A 92 16.68 4.13 3.08
C PHE A 92 17.41 5.11 2.16
N PHE A 93 17.09 5.05 0.88
CA PHE A 93 17.60 5.96 -0.14
C PHE A 93 16.52 6.99 -0.48
N ILE A 94 16.46 8.06 0.32
CA ILE A 94 15.46 9.13 0.19
C ILE A 94 15.90 10.09 -0.91
N GLU A 95 14.94 10.62 -1.70
CA GLU A 95 15.19 11.47 -2.86
C GLU A 95 16.00 10.77 -3.97
N TYR A 96 15.84 9.46 -4.11
CA TYR A 96 16.36 8.68 -5.24
C TYR A 96 15.23 8.35 -6.19
N PHE A 97 15.33 8.80 -7.42
CA PHE A 97 14.35 8.54 -8.47
C PHE A 97 14.74 7.28 -9.25
N ALA A 98 13.91 6.23 -9.18
CA ALA A 98 14.14 5.00 -9.92
C ALA A 98 13.96 5.27 -11.43
N LEU A 99 15.04 5.10 -12.20
CA LEU A 99 15.05 5.36 -13.63
C LEU A 99 14.68 4.13 -14.44
N ASP A 100 15.29 2.98 -14.10
CA ASP A 100 15.13 1.76 -14.89
C ASP A 100 15.49 0.52 -14.06
N LEU A 101 14.98 -0.65 -14.48
CA LEU A 101 15.34 -1.94 -13.91
C LEU A 101 16.58 -2.52 -14.63
N LEU A 102 17.50 -3.08 -13.86
CA LEU A 102 18.65 -3.80 -14.39
C LEU A 102 18.23 -5.22 -14.75
N MET A 103 17.93 -5.42 -16.02
CA MET A 103 17.54 -6.72 -16.55
C MET A 103 18.75 -7.43 -17.17
N LYS A 104 18.91 -8.72 -16.89
CA LYS A 104 19.89 -9.59 -17.52
C LYS A 104 19.29 -11.00 -17.72
N ASP A 105 19.30 -11.50 -18.91
CA ASP A 105 18.80 -12.84 -19.27
C ASP A 105 17.36 -13.11 -18.77
N GLY A 106 16.49 -12.08 -18.82
CA GLY A 106 15.11 -12.13 -18.33
C GLY A 106 14.94 -11.99 -16.82
N GLU A 107 16.00 -11.84 -16.06
CA GLU A 107 15.98 -11.67 -14.61
C GLU A 107 16.26 -10.21 -14.19
N CYS A 108 15.51 -9.72 -13.20
CA CYS A 108 15.79 -8.43 -12.57
C CYS A 108 16.96 -8.58 -11.58
N LYS A 109 18.00 -7.80 -11.78
CA LYS A 109 19.23 -7.81 -10.98
C LYS A 109 19.37 -6.54 -10.10
N GLY A 110 18.35 -5.71 -10.07
CA GLY A 110 18.34 -4.46 -9.35
C GLY A 110 17.78 -3.30 -10.16
N LEU A 111 18.21 -2.09 -9.87
CA LEU A 111 17.74 -0.89 -10.55
C LEU A 111 18.85 0.17 -10.69
N ILE A 112 18.60 1.13 -11.57
CA ILE A 112 19.35 2.39 -11.66
C ILE A 112 18.49 3.49 -11.08
N ALA A 113 19.06 4.31 -10.22
CA ALA A 113 18.39 5.45 -9.63
C ALA A 113 19.22 6.72 -9.75
N TRP A 114 18.54 7.82 -9.86
CA TRP A 114 19.09 9.16 -9.87
C TRP A 114 18.95 9.80 -8.48
N ASN A 115 20.05 10.19 -7.86
CA ASN A 115 20.03 10.97 -6.64
C ASN A 115 19.65 12.43 -6.98
N LEU A 116 18.51 12.87 -6.51
CA LEU A 116 17.98 14.20 -6.79
C LEU A 116 18.73 15.31 -6.03
N ASN A 117 19.48 14.98 -4.98
CA ASN A 117 20.20 15.95 -4.19
C ASN A 117 21.50 16.42 -4.85
N ASP A 118 22.22 15.50 -5.52
CA ASP A 118 23.54 15.79 -6.09
C ASP A 118 23.64 15.52 -7.60
N GLY A 119 22.57 14.98 -8.20
CA GLY A 119 22.50 14.68 -9.64
C GLY A 119 23.27 13.44 -10.07
N THR A 120 23.79 12.63 -9.14
CA THR A 120 24.54 11.41 -9.48
C THR A 120 23.62 10.24 -9.81
N ILE A 121 24.12 9.32 -10.64
CA ILE A 121 23.41 8.10 -11.00
C ILE A 121 24.01 6.93 -10.23
N HIS A 122 23.16 6.17 -9.57
CA HIS A 122 23.52 5.02 -8.76
C HIS A 122 22.94 3.72 -9.30
N ARG A 123 23.72 2.65 -9.21
CA ARG A 123 23.32 1.31 -9.55
C ARG A 123 23.13 0.47 -8.29
N PHE A 124 21.90 0.06 -8.00
CA PHE A 124 21.58 -0.84 -6.91
C PHE A 124 21.47 -2.27 -7.43
N ARG A 125 22.19 -3.20 -6.82
CA ARG A 125 22.12 -4.62 -7.12
C ARG A 125 21.32 -5.32 -6.05
N SER A 126 20.38 -6.16 -6.45
CA SER A 126 19.54 -6.93 -5.52
C SER A 126 19.24 -8.31 -6.05
N HIS A 127 18.99 -9.25 -5.16
CA HIS A 127 18.49 -10.58 -5.51
C HIS A 127 17.00 -10.55 -5.82
N ILE A 128 16.24 -9.67 -5.15
CA ILE A 128 14.81 -9.49 -5.33
C ILE A 128 14.55 -7.98 -5.39
N THR A 129 13.73 -7.56 -6.34
CA THR A 129 13.27 -6.17 -6.46
C THR A 129 11.75 -6.15 -6.32
N ILE A 130 11.24 -5.37 -5.37
CA ILE A 130 9.81 -5.18 -5.14
C ILE A 130 9.42 -3.79 -5.64
N ILE A 131 8.46 -3.72 -6.55
CA ILE A 131 7.88 -2.46 -7.03
C ILE A 131 6.65 -2.16 -6.19
N ALA A 132 6.68 -1.08 -5.42
CA ALA A 132 5.60 -0.65 -4.54
C ALA A 132 5.37 0.86 -4.67
N THR A 133 5.18 1.33 -5.90
CA THR A 133 5.15 2.75 -6.28
C THR A 133 3.80 3.43 -6.10
N GLY A 134 2.83 2.76 -5.47
CA GLY A 134 1.51 3.31 -5.17
C GLY A 134 0.57 3.31 -6.37
N GLY A 135 -0.22 4.34 -6.56
CA GLY A 135 -1.37 4.46 -7.47
C GLY A 135 -1.16 4.16 -8.95
N TYR A 136 -0.44 3.09 -9.27
CA TYR A 136 -0.17 2.64 -10.64
C TYR A 136 -1.42 2.21 -11.41
N LEU A 137 -2.48 1.86 -10.68
CA LEU A 137 -3.76 1.44 -11.28
C LEU A 137 -4.37 2.50 -12.20
N SER A 138 -4.13 3.77 -11.94
CA SER A 138 -4.59 4.84 -12.84
C SER A 138 -3.92 4.81 -14.21
N LEU A 139 -2.76 4.17 -14.34
CA LEU A 139 -2.00 4.11 -15.59
C LEU A 139 -2.47 2.99 -16.51
N ILE A 140 -3.01 1.89 -15.99
CA ILE A 140 -3.57 0.81 -16.81
C ILE A 140 -4.90 1.18 -17.46
N HIS A 141 -5.58 2.22 -16.96
CA HIS A 141 -6.85 2.72 -17.48
C HIS A 141 -6.72 4.03 -18.28
N ILE A 142 -5.51 4.60 -18.35
CA ILE A 142 -5.26 5.86 -19.07
C ILE A 142 -4.43 5.56 -20.31
N SER A 143 -5.04 5.68 -21.45
CA SER A 143 -4.40 5.56 -22.76
C SER A 143 -3.57 6.77 -23.18
N GLU A 144 -3.40 7.76 -22.31
CA GLU A 144 -2.67 8.99 -22.65
C GLU A 144 -1.16 8.83 -22.45
N PRO A 145 -0.36 8.96 -23.52
CA PRO A 145 1.10 8.78 -23.46
C PRO A 145 1.84 9.82 -22.61
N THR A 146 1.20 10.94 -22.29
CA THR A 146 1.79 12.01 -21.49
C THR A 146 2.02 11.67 -20.01
N ARG A 147 1.35 10.64 -19.48
CA ARG A 147 1.56 10.19 -18.08
C ARG A 147 2.60 9.10 -17.93
N LEU A 148 3.00 8.43 -18.99
CA LEU A 148 4.12 7.50 -19.01
C LEU A 148 5.48 8.20 -18.81
N ALA A 149 5.55 9.51 -18.98
CA ALA A 149 6.76 10.31 -18.78
C ALA A 149 6.94 10.82 -17.32
N ILE A 150 6.04 10.47 -16.42
CA ILE A 150 6.07 10.87 -14.98
C ILE A 150 6.35 9.67 -14.07
N ILE A 151 6.85 8.59 -14.63
CA ILE A 151 7.25 7.40 -13.88
C ILE A 151 8.74 7.48 -13.53
#